data_dcd5facfc71561202c7d7ce8a2095dd1
#
_entry.id   dcd5facfc71561202c7d7ce8a2095dd1
#
_cell.length_a   1.000
_cell.length_b   1.000
_cell.length_c   1.000
_cell.angle_alpha   90.00
_cell.angle_beta   90.00
_cell.angle_gamma   90.00
#
_symmetry.space_group_name_H-M   'P 1'
#
loop_
_entity.id
_entity.type
_entity.pdbx_description
1 polymer ?
#
loop_
_entity_poly.entity_id
_entity_poly.type
_entity_poly.pdbx_seq_one_letter_code
_entity_poly.pdbx_strand_id
1 'polypeptide(L)'
;MRTALLFILLLLTACNQGPTLERLGGPTMGSSYSIQYVREPGGPEPAQVQRAVETILHDIDHHYSTYRGDSIVSQFNRLPAGQCLALPPDMLALVSLGQHLAEQSDGAFDLTVEPLLDLWGFGPQARHQQVPEPQALAQVRQRVGYQHLRVKGRALCKDAPVQLDFNSIVAGHAVDLIAARLQAMGISSFVAEATGELKAVGRKPDGSPWRIALELPREDRQIARQIIPVDSLSVSTSGDYRHYFEQNGRRYSHTFVARLGRPVEHDLAAVTVLDASALLADGYSTLLLILGPQQGWDFAVAHDLAAVLVTRAEGGFVSRATPAFERAVKGQ
;
A
#
# COMPACT_ATOMS: atom_id res chain seq x y z
N MET A 1 -61.23 -6.30 55.22
CA MET A 1 -60.81 -6.40 53.83
C MET A 1 -59.48 -5.67 53.69
N ARG A 2 -58.36 -6.37 53.57
CA ARG A 2 -57.00 -5.79 53.36
C ARG A 2 -56.58 -6.11 51.96
N THR A 3 -56.58 -5.09 51.10
CA THR A 3 -56.08 -5.15 49.74
C THR A 3 -54.55 -5.06 49.74
N ALA A 4 -53.87 -6.14 49.40
CA ALA A 4 -52.41 -6.19 49.22
C ALA A 4 -52.12 -5.65 47.83
N LEU A 5 -51.39 -4.53 47.74
CA LEU A 5 -50.85 -4.00 46.50
C LEU A 5 -49.56 -4.74 46.19
N LEU A 6 -49.56 -5.57 45.14
CA LEU A 6 -48.37 -6.26 44.61
C LEU A 6 -47.61 -5.27 43.70
N PHE A 7 -46.48 -4.75 44.15
CA PHE A 7 -45.52 -3.98 43.32
C PHE A 7 -44.69 -4.98 42.51
N ILE A 8 -44.98 -5.10 41.20
CA ILE A 8 -44.14 -5.84 40.27
C ILE A 8 -42.95 -4.94 39.91
N LEU A 9 -41.79 -5.21 40.50
CA LEU A 9 -40.51 -4.63 40.08
C LEU A 9 -40.11 -5.27 38.73
N LEU A 10 -40.35 -4.60 37.60
CA LEU A 10 -39.75 -4.90 36.34
C LEU A 10 -38.26 -4.61 36.39
N LEU A 11 -37.43 -5.63 36.68
CA LEU A 11 -36.01 -5.58 36.46
C LEU A 11 -35.74 -5.52 34.95
N LEU A 12 -35.49 -4.31 34.45
CA LEU A 12 -34.88 -4.08 33.16
C LEU A 12 -33.45 -4.59 33.26
N THR A 13 -33.22 -5.88 32.92
CA THR A 13 -31.89 -6.39 32.60
C THR A 13 -31.49 -5.74 31.29
N ALA A 14 -30.85 -4.57 31.34
CA ALA A 14 -30.07 -4.07 30.25
C ALA A 14 -29.00 -5.11 29.98
N CYS A 15 -29.12 -5.86 28.88
CA CYS A 15 -28.03 -6.68 28.37
C CYS A 15 -26.86 -5.73 28.08
N ASN A 16 -25.96 -5.61 29.04
CA ASN A 16 -24.69 -4.93 28.84
C ASN A 16 -23.86 -5.85 27.95
N GLN A 17 -24.10 -5.78 26.64
CA GLN A 17 -23.26 -6.47 25.66
C GLN A 17 -21.93 -5.73 25.68
N GLY A 18 -20.86 -6.43 26.10
CA GLY A 18 -19.51 -5.90 26.05
C GLY A 18 -19.05 -5.64 24.58
N PRO A 19 -17.85 -5.10 24.42
CA PRO A 19 -17.28 -4.87 23.10
C PRO A 19 -17.27 -6.16 22.23
N THR A 20 -17.61 -6.02 20.96
CA THR A 20 -17.62 -7.14 20.00
C THR A 20 -16.56 -6.96 18.94
N LEU A 21 -16.03 -8.05 18.39
CA LEU A 21 -15.11 -8.04 17.27
C LEU A 21 -15.90 -8.21 15.97
N GLU A 22 -15.96 -7.13 15.21
CA GLU A 22 -16.61 -7.10 13.89
C GLU A 22 -15.61 -7.34 12.75
N ARG A 23 -16.10 -7.88 11.64
CA ARG A 23 -15.30 -8.13 10.44
C ARG A 23 -16.07 -7.73 9.20
N LEU A 24 -15.41 -6.96 8.34
CA LEU A 24 -15.91 -6.50 7.04
C LEU A 24 -14.87 -6.82 5.97
N GLY A 25 -15.31 -6.92 4.73
CA GLY A 25 -14.40 -7.14 3.60
C GLY A 25 -15.15 -7.14 2.27
N GLY A 26 -14.39 -7.01 1.20
CA GLY A 26 -14.91 -6.99 -0.16
C GLY A 26 -13.82 -6.83 -1.21
N PRO A 27 -14.19 -6.84 -2.50
CA PRO A 27 -13.23 -6.59 -3.59
C PRO A 27 -12.84 -5.11 -3.67
N THR A 28 -11.59 -4.84 -4.05
CA THR A 28 -11.09 -3.49 -4.34
C THR A 28 -9.81 -3.54 -5.16
N MET A 29 -9.58 -2.56 -6.05
CA MET A 29 -8.31 -2.35 -6.79
C MET A 29 -7.71 -3.63 -7.37
N GLY A 30 -8.54 -4.50 -7.97
CA GLY A 30 -8.13 -5.80 -8.52
C GLY A 30 -7.77 -6.89 -7.48
N SER A 31 -7.98 -6.64 -6.19
CA SER A 31 -7.73 -7.52 -5.06
C SER A 31 -8.89 -7.46 -4.04
N SER A 32 -8.60 -7.38 -2.75
CA SER A 32 -9.60 -7.30 -1.67
C SER A 32 -9.16 -6.33 -0.57
N TYR A 33 -10.15 -5.93 0.25
CA TYR A 33 -9.90 -5.27 1.53
C TYR A 33 -10.49 -6.11 2.68
N SER A 34 -9.96 -5.92 3.88
CA SER A 34 -10.41 -6.55 5.11
C SER A 34 -10.28 -5.60 6.29
N ILE A 35 -11.36 -5.43 7.05
CA ILE A 35 -11.39 -4.61 8.26
C ILE A 35 -11.82 -5.50 9.43
N GLN A 36 -11.03 -5.52 10.48
CA GLN A 36 -11.41 -6.07 11.77
C GLN A 36 -11.39 -4.93 12.78
N TYR A 37 -12.46 -4.75 13.55
CA TYR A 37 -12.52 -3.67 14.53
C TYR A 37 -13.31 -4.05 15.78
N VAL A 38 -12.99 -3.40 16.87
CA VAL A 38 -13.74 -3.53 18.13
C VAL A 38 -14.89 -2.54 18.09
N ARG A 39 -16.13 -3.08 18.12
CA ARG A 39 -17.35 -2.28 18.24
C ARG A 39 -17.74 -2.16 19.69
N GLU A 40 -17.67 -0.96 20.23
CA GLU A 40 -18.17 -0.64 21.55
C GLU A 40 -19.72 -0.60 21.59
N PRO A 41 -20.36 -0.83 22.76
CA PRO A 41 -21.80 -0.65 22.91
C PRO A 41 -22.25 0.75 22.45
N GLY A 42 -23.21 0.81 21.52
CA GLY A 42 -23.67 2.07 20.92
C GLY A 42 -22.77 2.63 19.83
N GLY A 43 -21.69 1.93 19.47
CA GLY A 43 -20.83 2.27 18.34
C GLY A 43 -21.54 2.12 16.97
N PRO A 44 -20.89 2.55 15.88
CA PRO A 44 -21.51 2.56 14.55
C PRO A 44 -21.89 1.14 14.10
N GLU A 45 -23.01 1.06 13.40
CA GLU A 45 -23.48 -0.20 12.82
C GLU A 45 -22.51 -0.70 11.72
N PRO A 46 -22.24 -2.02 11.62
CA PRO A 46 -21.30 -2.57 10.64
C PRO A 46 -21.58 -2.11 9.20
N ALA A 47 -22.84 -2.01 8.80
CA ALA A 47 -23.22 -1.50 7.48
C ALA A 47 -22.87 -0.01 7.26
N GLN A 48 -22.76 0.80 8.31
CA GLN A 48 -22.30 2.20 8.21
C GLN A 48 -20.80 2.26 8.01
N VAL A 49 -20.06 1.42 8.75
CA VAL A 49 -18.60 1.30 8.62
C VAL A 49 -18.23 0.80 7.23
N GLN A 50 -18.90 -0.25 6.76
CA GLN A 50 -18.67 -0.81 5.43
C GLN A 50 -18.88 0.23 4.34
N ARG A 51 -20.02 0.93 4.33
CA ARG A 51 -20.29 2.00 3.34
C ARG A 51 -19.23 3.10 3.38
N ALA A 52 -18.76 3.49 4.57
CA ALA A 52 -17.74 4.53 4.70
C ALA A 52 -16.39 4.08 4.10
N VAL A 53 -16.01 2.81 4.30
CA VAL A 53 -14.80 2.22 3.72
C VAL A 53 -14.93 2.08 2.19
N GLU A 54 -16.04 1.54 1.71
CA GLU A 54 -16.29 1.35 0.28
C GLU A 54 -16.35 2.68 -0.49
N THR A 55 -16.85 3.77 0.13
CA THR A 55 -16.80 5.11 -0.46
C THR A 55 -15.34 5.56 -0.68
N ILE A 56 -14.48 5.40 0.32
CA ILE A 56 -13.05 5.74 0.20
C ILE A 56 -12.40 4.93 -0.92
N LEU A 57 -12.63 3.62 -0.95
CA LEU A 57 -12.04 2.73 -1.94
C LEU A 57 -12.53 3.05 -3.37
N HIS A 58 -13.81 3.42 -3.51
CA HIS A 58 -14.36 3.89 -4.77
C HIS A 58 -13.69 5.20 -5.24
N ASP A 59 -13.48 6.16 -4.33
CA ASP A 59 -12.82 7.43 -4.67
C ASP A 59 -11.36 7.19 -5.06
N ILE A 60 -10.65 6.29 -4.36
CA ILE A 60 -9.28 5.85 -4.72
C ILE A 60 -9.25 5.27 -6.13
N ASP A 61 -10.16 4.35 -6.47
CA ASP A 61 -10.25 3.77 -7.81
C ASP A 61 -10.55 4.84 -8.88
N HIS A 62 -11.45 5.77 -8.59
CA HIS A 62 -11.79 6.87 -9.50
C HIS A 62 -10.64 7.88 -9.69
N HIS A 63 -9.85 8.13 -8.68
CA HIS A 63 -8.74 9.08 -8.77
C HIS A 63 -7.49 8.48 -9.41
N TYR A 64 -7.11 7.25 -9.03
CA TYR A 64 -5.78 6.71 -9.25
C TYR A 64 -5.68 5.51 -10.20
N SER A 65 -6.81 4.88 -10.58
CA SER A 65 -6.78 3.69 -11.42
C SER A 65 -6.37 3.99 -12.86
N THR A 66 -5.27 3.43 -13.30
CA THR A 66 -4.82 3.46 -14.71
C THR A 66 -5.66 2.53 -15.60
N TYR A 67 -6.40 1.60 -15.01
CA TYR A 67 -7.33 0.68 -15.71
C TYR A 67 -8.68 1.31 -16.04
N ARG A 68 -9.00 2.47 -15.47
CA ARG A 68 -10.22 3.24 -15.76
C ARG A 68 -9.94 4.39 -16.71
N GLY A 69 -10.64 4.44 -17.82
CA GLY A 69 -10.50 5.55 -18.76
C GLY A 69 -11.05 6.89 -18.27
N ASP A 70 -11.94 6.89 -17.26
CA ASP A 70 -12.57 8.08 -16.67
C ASP A 70 -11.87 8.55 -15.38
N SER A 71 -10.85 7.86 -14.88
CA SER A 71 -10.09 8.26 -13.71
C SER A 71 -9.31 9.56 -13.93
N ILE A 72 -9.01 10.27 -12.83
CA ILE A 72 -8.23 11.52 -12.90
C ILE A 72 -6.81 11.25 -13.42
N VAL A 73 -6.15 10.18 -12.96
CA VAL A 73 -4.82 9.82 -13.46
C VAL A 73 -4.84 9.53 -14.97
N SER A 74 -5.85 8.81 -15.46
CA SER A 74 -5.99 8.52 -16.88
C SER A 74 -6.28 9.78 -17.71
N GLN A 75 -7.02 10.75 -17.17
CA GLN A 75 -7.20 12.06 -17.79
C GLN A 75 -5.85 12.80 -17.89
N PHE A 76 -5.06 12.85 -16.80
CA PHE A 76 -3.72 13.45 -16.82
C PHE A 76 -2.78 12.74 -17.83
N ASN A 77 -2.81 11.40 -17.84
CA ASN A 77 -1.94 10.59 -18.69
C ASN A 77 -2.19 10.87 -20.20
N ARG A 78 -3.43 11.17 -20.58
CA ARG A 78 -3.77 11.53 -21.98
C ARG A 78 -3.44 12.97 -22.37
N LEU A 79 -3.11 13.86 -21.43
CA LEU A 79 -2.72 15.22 -21.79
C LEU A 79 -1.46 15.24 -22.65
N PRO A 80 -1.38 16.12 -23.65
CA PRO A 80 -0.12 16.39 -24.34
C PRO A 80 0.90 17.08 -23.41
N ALA A 81 2.18 17.02 -23.80
CA ALA A 81 3.24 17.81 -23.17
C ALA A 81 2.90 19.31 -23.18
N GLY A 82 3.30 20.04 -22.15
CA GLY A 82 3.00 21.46 -21.95
C GLY A 82 1.65 21.76 -21.30
N GLN A 83 0.81 20.74 -21.05
CA GLN A 83 -0.52 20.91 -20.45
C GLN A 83 -0.50 20.65 -18.94
N CYS A 84 -1.52 21.20 -18.28
CA CYS A 84 -1.77 21.04 -16.83
C CYS A 84 -3.18 20.53 -16.57
N LEU A 85 -3.37 19.79 -15.48
CA LEU A 85 -4.67 19.37 -14.97
C LEU A 85 -4.78 19.77 -13.49
N ALA A 86 -5.91 20.37 -13.11
CA ALA A 86 -6.21 20.58 -11.69
C ALA A 86 -6.45 19.23 -11.01
N LEU A 87 -5.76 18.98 -9.90
CA LEU A 87 -5.84 17.73 -9.15
C LEU A 87 -6.34 17.97 -7.73
N PRO A 88 -6.99 16.96 -7.11
CA PRO A 88 -7.28 16.96 -5.69
C PRO A 88 -6.01 17.18 -4.85
N PRO A 89 -6.12 17.85 -3.69
CA PRO A 89 -4.94 18.15 -2.84
C PRO A 89 -4.16 16.91 -2.38
N ASP A 90 -4.86 15.83 -2.07
CA ASP A 90 -4.28 14.53 -1.70
C ASP A 90 -3.47 13.93 -2.86
N MET A 91 -3.98 14.00 -4.07
CA MET A 91 -3.28 13.52 -5.26
C MET A 91 -1.99 14.32 -5.54
N LEU A 92 -2.02 15.64 -5.34
CA LEU A 92 -0.81 16.48 -5.42
C LEU A 92 0.20 16.13 -4.32
N ALA A 93 -0.27 15.79 -3.12
CA ALA A 93 0.60 15.34 -2.04
C ALA A 93 1.29 14.01 -2.38
N LEU A 94 0.57 13.06 -2.99
CA LEU A 94 1.16 11.81 -3.47
C LEU A 94 2.19 12.05 -4.59
N VAL A 95 1.92 12.95 -5.53
CA VAL A 95 2.90 13.34 -6.56
C VAL A 95 4.16 13.90 -5.90
N SER A 96 4.01 14.80 -4.92
CA SER A 96 5.16 15.39 -4.21
C SER A 96 5.96 14.35 -3.44
N LEU A 97 5.30 13.39 -2.79
CA LEU A 97 5.96 12.26 -2.15
C LEU A 97 6.71 11.41 -3.18
N GLY A 98 6.08 11.08 -4.30
CA GLY A 98 6.71 10.29 -5.37
C GLY A 98 7.94 10.99 -5.96
N GLN A 99 7.89 12.31 -6.15
CA GLN A 99 9.06 13.10 -6.56
C GLN A 99 10.18 13.07 -5.50
N HIS A 100 9.84 13.16 -4.22
CA HIS A 100 10.81 13.05 -3.13
C HIS A 100 11.49 11.66 -3.11
N LEU A 101 10.72 10.58 -3.23
CA LEU A 101 11.28 9.22 -3.31
C LEU A 101 12.14 9.04 -4.57
N ALA A 102 11.75 9.64 -5.69
CA ALA A 102 12.53 9.62 -6.93
C ALA A 102 13.88 10.37 -6.75
N GLU A 103 13.88 11.54 -6.12
CA GLU A 103 15.09 12.29 -5.81
C GLU A 103 16.02 11.51 -4.89
N GLN A 104 15.49 10.91 -3.82
CA GLN A 104 16.27 10.11 -2.88
C GLN A 104 16.90 8.86 -3.51
N SER A 105 16.31 8.31 -4.58
CA SER A 105 16.77 7.10 -5.27
C SER A 105 17.48 7.37 -6.61
N ASP A 106 17.81 8.62 -6.91
CA ASP A 106 18.41 9.01 -8.20
C ASP A 106 17.55 8.51 -9.39
N GLY A 107 16.22 8.65 -9.31
CA GLY A 107 15.27 8.23 -10.34
C GLY A 107 15.11 6.72 -10.49
N ALA A 108 15.53 5.92 -9.52
CA ALA A 108 15.25 4.49 -9.55
C ALA A 108 13.77 4.21 -9.26
N PHE A 109 13.20 4.82 -8.21
CA PHE A 109 11.76 4.95 -8.00
C PHE A 109 11.25 6.13 -8.84
N ASP A 110 10.15 5.97 -9.56
CA ASP A 110 9.54 7.07 -10.32
C ASP A 110 8.07 6.76 -10.62
N LEU A 111 7.16 7.66 -10.25
CA LEU A 111 5.73 7.51 -10.56
C LEU A 111 5.42 7.63 -12.07
N THR A 112 6.37 8.08 -12.90
CA THR A 112 6.16 8.17 -14.35
C THR A 112 6.45 6.87 -15.09
N VAL A 113 6.51 5.74 -14.38
CA VAL A 113 6.91 4.42 -14.87
C VAL A 113 5.87 3.74 -15.79
N GLU A 114 4.64 4.24 -15.87
CA GLU A 114 3.53 3.63 -16.61
C GLU A 114 3.87 3.22 -18.06
N PRO A 115 4.56 4.04 -18.88
CA PRO A 115 4.93 3.64 -20.23
C PRO A 115 5.87 2.42 -20.30
N LEU A 116 6.70 2.21 -19.26
CA LEU A 116 7.56 1.03 -19.14
C LEU A 116 6.75 -0.19 -18.74
N LEU A 117 5.80 -0.05 -17.80
CA LEU A 117 4.91 -1.14 -17.40
C LEU A 117 4.11 -1.66 -18.61
N ASP A 118 3.55 -0.78 -19.42
CA ASP A 118 2.86 -1.15 -20.65
C ASP A 118 3.78 -1.88 -21.64
N LEU A 119 4.99 -1.37 -21.86
CA LEU A 119 5.94 -1.94 -22.82
C LEU A 119 6.39 -3.36 -22.42
N TRP A 120 6.60 -3.61 -21.13
CA TRP A 120 7.04 -4.90 -20.61
C TRP A 120 5.88 -5.89 -20.37
N GLY A 121 4.63 -5.46 -20.47
CA GLY A 121 3.48 -6.33 -20.34
C GLY A 121 2.82 -6.35 -18.95
N PHE A 122 3.10 -5.36 -18.11
CA PHE A 122 2.54 -5.25 -16.75
C PHE A 122 1.48 -4.16 -16.59
N GLY A 123 1.42 -3.19 -17.51
CA GLY A 123 0.47 -2.09 -17.47
C GLY A 123 -0.89 -2.40 -18.10
N PRO A 124 -1.88 -1.50 -17.98
CA PRO A 124 -3.25 -1.69 -18.47
C PRO A 124 -3.37 -1.72 -20.01
N GLN A 125 -2.39 -1.17 -20.75
CA GLN A 125 -2.34 -1.19 -22.21
C GLN A 125 -1.45 -2.32 -22.75
N ALA A 126 -0.95 -3.17 -21.87
CA ALA A 126 -0.07 -4.27 -22.22
C ALA A 126 -0.78 -5.31 -23.11
N ARG A 127 -0.09 -5.74 -24.17
CA ARG A 127 -0.59 -6.76 -25.10
C ARG A 127 -0.01 -8.14 -24.79
N HIS A 128 1.27 -8.19 -24.45
CA HIS A 128 2.04 -9.41 -24.18
C HIS A 128 3.12 -9.13 -23.15
N GLN A 129 3.40 -10.10 -22.31
CA GLN A 129 4.55 -10.08 -21.42
C GLN A 129 5.76 -10.59 -22.20
N GLN A 130 6.73 -9.71 -22.47
CA GLN A 130 7.95 -10.03 -23.20
C GLN A 130 9.05 -9.01 -22.93
N VAL A 131 10.29 -9.42 -23.15
CA VAL A 131 11.44 -8.49 -23.16
C VAL A 131 11.33 -7.60 -24.39
N PRO A 132 11.27 -6.26 -24.20
CA PRO A 132 11.13 -5.33 -25.34
C PRO A 132 12.38 -5.29 -26.22
N GLU A 133 12.17 -4.97 -27.49
CA GLU A 133 13.25 -4.65 -28.42
C GLU A 133 13.99 -3.38 -27.95
N PRO A 134 15.33 -3.32 -28.08
CA PRO A 134 16.14 -2.20 -27.60
C PRO A 134 15.69 -0.83 -28.15
N GLN A 135 15.23 -0.77 -29.40
CA GLN A 135 14.75 0.46 -30.01
C GLN A 135 13.45 0.95 -29.38
N ALA A 136 12.50 0.05 -29.11
CA ALA A 136 11.25 0.37 -28.43
C ALA A 136 11.50 0.87 -26.99
N LEU A 137 12.42 0.21 -26.28
CA LEU A 137 12.82 0.62 -24.93
C LEU A 137 13.45 2.03 -24.94
N ALA A 138 14.35 2.32 -25.90
CA ALA A 138 14.98 3.63 -26.04
C ALA A 138 13.94 4.75 -26.28
N GLN A 139 12.90 4.46 -27.08
CA GLN A 139 11.81 5.41 -27.34
C GLN A 139 10.94 5.65 -26.10
N VAL A 140 10.57 4.58 -25.38
CA VAL A 140 9.71 4.68 -24.20
C VAL A 140 10.41 5.39 -23.04
N ARG A 141 11.73 5.19 -22.85
CA ARG A 141 12.51 5.89 -21.83
C ARG A 141 12.45 7.42 -21.94
N GLN A 142 12.20 7.99 -23.12
CA GLN A 142 11.99 9.45 -23.30
C GLN A 142 10.65 9.94 -22.72
N ARG A 143 9.78 9.03 -22.30
CA ARG A 143 8.47 9.30 -21.70
C ARG A 143 8.44 8.98 -20.22
N VAL A 144 9.60 8.85 -19.58
CA VAL A 144 9.78 8.55 -18.15
C VAL A 144 10.73 9.56 -17.55
N GLY A 145 10.40 10.05 -16.36
CA GLY A 145 11.25 10.99 -15.62
C GLY A 145 10.41 11.95 -14.78
N TYR A 146 10.52 11.82 -13.46
CA TYR A 146 9.82 12.67 -12.48
C TYR A 146 10.12 14.18 -12.63
N GLN A 147 11.30 14.51 -13.18
CA GLN A 147 11.71 15.88 -13.46
C GLN A 147 10.84 16.59 -14.49
N HIS A 148 10.03 15.84 -15.28
CA HIS A 148 9.07 16.39 -16.22
C HIS A 148 7.75 16.84 -15.60
N LEU A 149 7.57 16.61 -14.30
CA LEU A 149 6.37 17.00 -13.54
C LEU A 149 6.60 18.30 -12.78
N ARG A 150 5.61 19.17 -12.79
CA ARG A 150 5.64 20.45 -12.04
C ARG A 150 4.30 20.70 -11.36
N VAL A 151 4.29 20.79 -10.04
CA VAL A 151 3.14 21.26 -9.27
C VAL A 151 3.08 22.79 -9.37
N LYS A 152 1.94 23.34 -9.84
CA LYS A 152 1.66 24.77 -9.95
C LYS A 152 0.33 25.09 -9.27
N GLY A 153 0.38 25.54 -8.03
CA GLY A 153 -0.81 25.79 -7.23
C GLY A 153 -1.60 24.49 -7.02
N ARG A 154 -2.82 24.42 -7.58
CA ARG A 154 -3.67 23.24 -7.52
C ARG A 154 -3.64 22.39 -8.79
N ALA A 155 -2.66 22.57 -9.63
CA ALA A 155 -2.55 21.82 -10.87
C ALA A 155 -1.19 21.11 -10.97
N LEU A 156 -1.21 19.93 -11.62
CA LEU A 156 -0.02 19.22 -12.07
C LEU A 156 0.17 19.47 -13.57
N CYS A 157 1.36 19.89 -13.95
CA CYS A 157 1.77 20.11 -15.33
C CYS A 157 2.85 19.14 -15.74
N LYS A 158 2.94 18.84 -17.03
CA LYS A 158 4.04 18.04 -17.60
C LYS A 158 4.62 18.70 -18.84
N ASP A 159 5.94 18.67 -18.99
CA ASP A 159 6.66 19.22 -20.14
C ASP A 159 7.12 18.14 -21.15
N ALA A 160 6.93 16.87 -20.83
CA ALA A 160 7.13 15.70 -21.67
C ALA A 160 5.89 14.79 -21.62
N PRO A 161 5.74 13.82 -22.58
CA PRO A 161 4.57 12.93 -22.61
C PRO A 161 4.65 11.80 -21.57
N VAL A 162 5.00 12.14 -20.32
CA VAL A 162 5.05 11.21 -19.20
C VAL A 162 3.65 10.76 -18.76
N GLN A 163 3.56 9.58 -18.18
CA GLN A 163 2.32 8.98 -17.67
C GLN A 163 2.55 8.45 -16.26
N LEU A 164 1.61 8.77 -15.36
CA LEU A 164 1.67 8.42 -13.95
C LEU A 164 1.08 7.04 -13.68
N ASP A 165 1.73 6.32 -12.78
CA ASP A 165 1.22 5.17 -12.07
C ASP A 165 1.46 5.35 -10.57
N PHE A 166 0.42 5.14 -9.76
CA PHE A 166 0.46 5.29 -8.30
C PHE A 166 0.48 3.95 -7.56
N ASN A 167 0.53 2.81 -8.26
CA ASN A 167 0.38 1.48 -7.65
C ASN A 167 1.43 1.18 -6.57
N SER A 168 2.55 1.90 -6.57
CA SER A 168 3.62 1.78 -5.57
C SER A 168 3.36 2.49 -4.24
N ILE A 169 2.26 3.26 -4.11
CA ILE A 169 1.97 4.07 -2.92
C ILE A 169 0.47 4.23 -2.63
N VAL A 170 -0.40 3.90 -3.58
CA VAL A 170 -1.83 4.18 -3.45
C VAL A 170 -2.54 3.26 -2.47
N ALA A 171 -2.06 2.04 -2.30
CA ALA A 171 -2.64 1.09 -1.36
C ALA A 171 -2.42 1.53 0.09
N GLY A 172 -1.21 1.97 0.42
CA GLY A 172 -0.90 2.58 1.71
C GLY A 172 -1.71 3.85 1.96
N HIS A 173 -1.88 4.71 0.94
CA HIS A 173 -2.75 5.88 1.04
C HIS A 173 -4.20 5.52 1.36
N ALA A 174 -4.76 4.52 0.69
CA ALA A 174 -6.11 4.05 0.98
C ALA A 174 -6.26 3.56 2.43
N VAL A 175 -5.28 2.80 2.93
CA VAL A 175 -5.25 2.31 4.32
C VAL A 175 -5.20 3.47 5.33
N ASP A 176 -4.39 4.51 5.10
CA ASP A 176 -4.34 5.68 5.99
C ASP A 176 -5.67 6.45 5.99
N LEU A 177 -6.34 6.60 4.83
CA LEU A 177 -7.67 7.22 4.74
C LEU A 177 -8.73 6.40 5.48
N ILE A 178 -8.72 5.07 5.31
CA ILE A 178 -9.63 4.16 6.03
C ILE A 178 -9.39 4.27 7.53
N ALA A 179 -8.14 4.22 7.99
CA ALA A 179 -7.79 4.33 9.40
C ALA A 179 -8.29 5.64 10.01
N ALA A 180 -8.04 6.77 9.34
CA ALA A 180 -8.54 8.08 9.77
C ALA A 180 -10.08 8.11 9.83
N ARG A 181 -10.77 7.48 8.88
CA ARG A 181 -12.23 7.40 8.86
C ARG A 181 -12.77 6.57 10.01
N LEU A 182 -12.19 5.41 10.29
CA LEU A 182 -12.58 4.56 11.42
C LEU A 182 -12.43 5.32 12.75
N GLN A 183 -11.30 6.01 12.94
CA GLN A 183 -11.08 6.85 14.13
C GLN A 183 -12.11 7.99 14.22
N ALA A 184 -12.42 8.67 13.12
CA ALA A 184 -13.45 9.72 13.08
C ALA A 184 -14.87 9.19 13.38
N MET A 185 -15.11 7.88 13.18
CA MET A 185 -16.36 7.20 13.56
C MET A 185 -16.36 6.73 15.03
N GLY A 186 -15.30 7.02 15.81
CA GLY A 186 -15.17 6.60 17.21
C GLY A 186 -14.64 5.18 17.41
N ILE A 187 -14.15 4.53 16.35
CA ILE A 187 -13.52 3.21 16.42
C ILE A 187 -12.04 3.38 16.77
N SER A 188 -11.67 3.00 17.98
CA SER A 188 -10.31 3.18 18.53
C SER A 188 -9.42 1.95 18.39
N SER A 189 -9.98 0.78 18.03
CA SER A 189 -9.22 -0.45 17.88
C SER A 189 -9.63 -1.21 16.64
N PHE A 190 -8.68 -1.40 15.72
CA PHE A 190 -8.92 -2.04 14.44
C PHE A 190 -7.64 -2.54 13.76
N VAL A 191 -7.81 -3.44 12.79
CA VAL A 191 -6.87 -3.70 11.69
C VAL A 191 -7.60 -3.37 10.40
N ALA A 192 -7.07 -2.43 9.63
CA ALA A 192 -7.51 -2.10 8.28
C ALA A 192 -6.47 -2.58 7.28
N GLU A 193 -6.89 -3.38 6.31
CA GLU A 193 -6.04 -3.91 5.25
C GLU A 193 -6.69 -3.65 3.90
N ALA A 194 -5.90 -3.24 2.92
CA ALA A 194 -6.29 -3.13 1.53
C ALA A 194 -5.14 -3.58 0.63
N THR A 195 -5.39 -4.55 -0.25
CA THR A 195 -4.46 -5.08 -1.25
C THR A 195 -3.11 -5.61 -0.71
N GLY A 196 -3.03 -5.90 0.59
CA GLY A 196 -1.84 -6.40 1.27
C GLY A 196 -1.18 -5.40 2.22
N GLU A 197 -1.47 -4.11 2.07
CA GLU A 197 -1.02 -3.07 2.98
C GLU A 197 -1.97 -2.96 4.18
N LEU A 198 -1.44 -2.80 5.39
CA LEU A 198 -2.30 -2.75 6.57
C LEU A 198 -1.85 -1.73 7.61
N LYS A 199 -2.81 -1.35 8.47
CA LYS A 199 -2.59 -0.58 9.69
C LYS A 199 -3.36 -1.19 10.84
N ALA A 200 -2.69 -1.36 11.99
CA ALA A 200 -3.31 -1.83 13.22
C ALA A 200 -3.23 -0.75 14.29
N VAL A 201 -4.34 -0.53 15.00
CA VAL A 201 -4.46 0.45 16.09
C VAL A 201 -5.19 -0.20 17.26
N GLY A 202 -4.72 0.06 18.49
CA GLY A 202 -5.37 -0.40 19.71
C GLY A 202 -5.24 -1.90 19.97
N ARG A 203 -6.15 -2.46 20.76
CA ARG A 203 -6.11 -3.85 21.23
C ARG A 203 -7.46 -4.53 21.04
N LYS A 204 -7.45 -5.86 20.97
CA LYS A 204 -8.68 -6.67 20.91
C LYS A 204 -9.50 -6.56 22.21
N PRO A 205 -10.78 -7.01 22.23
CA PRO A 205 -11.64 -6.94 23.41
C PRO A 205 -11.09 -7.66 24.65
N ASP A 206 -10.25 -8.67 24.45
CA ASP A 206 -9.58 -9.42 25.52
C ASP A 206 -8.28 -8.74 26.03
N GLY A 207 -7.95 -7.54 25.52
CA GLY A 207 -6.74 -6.79 25.84
C GLY A 207 -5.48 -7.27 25.11
N SER A 208 -5.56 -8.34 24.31
CA SER A 208 -4.41 -8.81 23.54
C SER A 208 -4.10 -7.88 22.36
N PRO A 209 -2.81 -7.74 21.96
CA PRO A 209 -2.43 -6.94 20.80
C PRO A 209 -2.92 -7.59 19.49
N TRP A 210 -3.06 -6.77 18.46
CA TRP A 210 -3.16 -7.26 17.10
C TRP A 210 -1.87 -7.98 16.72
N ARG A 211 -1.98 -9.09 16.02
CA ARG A 211 -0.83 -9.93 15.64
C ARG A 211 -0.81 -10.09 14.13
N ILE A 212 0.26 -9.61 13.51
CA ILE A 212 0.43 -9.61 12.06
C ILE A 212 1.51 -10.61 11.69
N ALA A 213 1.20 -11.48 10.72
CA ALA A 213 2.14 -12.43 10.15
C ALA A 213 2.95 -11.76 9.05
N LEU A 214 4.27 -11.72 9.18
CA LEU A 214 5.17 -11.38 8.08
C LEU A 214 5.44 -12.65 7.29
N GLU A 215 5.11 -12.64 6.00
CA GLU A 215 5.21 -13.81 5.13
C GLU A 215 6.62 -13.99 4.56
N LEU A 216 6.99 -15.25 4.30
CA LEU A 216 8.12 -15.57 3.41
C LEU A 216 7.67 -15.36 1.96
N PRO A 217 8.57 -14.89 1.06
CA PRO A 217 8.23 -14.64 -0.35
C PRO A 217 8.20 -15.95 -1.15
N ARG A 218 7.27 -16.83 -0.81
CA ARG A 218 7.04 -18.11 -1.50
C ARG A 218 5.85 -17.98 -2.45
N GLU A 219 5.96 -18.63 -3.61
CA GLU A 219 4.94 -18.63 -4.66
C GLU A 219 3.89 -19.72 -4.44
N ASP A 220 4.31 -20.86 -3.84
CA ASP A 220 3.50 -22.08 -3.69
C ASP A 220 2.56 -22.03 -2.48
N ARG A 221 2.87 -21.24 -1.46
CA ARG A 221 2.10 -21.18 -0.21
C ARG A 221 2.46 -19.98 0.65
N GLN A 222 1.52 -19.50 1.43
CA GLN A 222 1.76 -18.50 2.46
C GLN A 222 2.33 -19.14 3.72
N ILE A 223 3.55 -18.79 4.07
CA ILE A 223 4.20 -19.24 5.32
C ILE A 223 4.58 -18.01 6.11
N ALA A 224 4.08 -17.92 7.34
CA ALA A 224 4.52 -16.89 8.27
C ALA A 224 6.00 -17.12 8.63
N ARG A 225 6.85 -16.12 8.31
CA ARG A 225 8.22 -16.05 8.79
C ARG A 225 8.26 -15.70 10.28
N GLN A 226 7.46 -14.72 10.67
CA GLN A 226 7.40 -14.16 11.99
C GLN A 226 6.00 -13.59 12.24
N ILE A 227 5.53 -13.70 13.47
CA ILE A 227 4.31 -13.00 13.92
C ILE A 227 4.75 -11.91 14.87
N ILE A 228 4.38 -10.67 14.57
CA ILE A 228 4.70 -9.49 15.40
C ILE A 228 3.42 -8.92 16.00
N PRO A 229 3.48 -8.43 17.27
CA PRO A 229 2.44 -7.57 17.80
C PRO A 229 2.51 -6.22 17.09
N VAL A 230 1.37 -5.57 16.86
CA VAL A 230 1.29 -4.27 16.19
C VAL A 230 0.22 -3.41 16.84
N ASP A 231 0.59 -2.20 17.25
CA ASP A 231 -0.31 -1.15 17.70
C ASP A 231 0.18 0.20 17.15
N SER A 232 -0.73 0.97 16.57
CA SER A 232 -0.45 2.29 15.99
C SER A 232 0.65 2.30 14.92
N LEU A 233 0.83 1.15 14.24
CA LEU A 233 1.76 0.98 13.14
C LEU A 233 1.08 0.40 11.91
N SER A 234 1.65 0.72 10.76
CA SER A 234 1.34 0.13 9.46
C SER A 234 2.42 -0.88 9.09
N VAL A 235 2.04 -1.86 8.30
CA VAL A 235 2.93 -2.88 7.73
C VAL A 235 2.69 -2.93 6.24
N SER A 236 3.72 -2.70 5.45
CA SER A 236 3.69 -2.83 4.00
C SER A 236 4.77 -3.79 3.53
N THR A 237 4.46 -4.61 2.53
CA THR A 237 5.40 -5.58 1.97
C THR A 237 5.39 -5.55 0.45
N SER A 238 6.47 -5.04 -0.13
CA SER A 238 6.76 -5.15 -1.55
C SER A 238 7.54 -6.42 -1.86
N GLY A 239 7.22 -7.06 -2.99
CA GLY A 239 7.90 -8.29 -3.41
C GLY A 239 7.82 -8.54 -4.92
N ASP A 240 8.81 -9.24 -5.46
CA ASP A 240 8.96 -9.55 -6.88
C ASP A 240 8.37 -10.91 -7.28
N TYR A 241 7.76 -11.65 -6.34
CA TYR A 241 7.38 -13.05 -6.48
C TYR A 241 5.91 -13.29 -6.89
N ARG A 242 5.05 -12.25 -6.89
CA ARG A 242 3.61 -12.39 -7.21
C ARG A 242 3.30 -12.06 -8.67
N HIS A 243 3.97 -11.05 -9.24
CA HIS A 243 3.72 -10.56 -10.61
C HIS A 243 5.02 -10.55 -11.41
N TYR A 244 5.27 -11.60 -12.18
CA TYR A 244 6.44 -11.76 -13.03
C TYR A 244 6.12 -12.63 -14.25
N PHE A 245 6.99 -12.59 -15.24
CA PHE A 245 7.05 -13.60 -16.31
C PHE A 245 8.47 -14.13 -16.46
N GLU A 246 8.60 -15.27 -17.13
CA GLU A 246 9.90 -15.86 -17.41
C GLU A 246 10.13 -15.95 -18.93
N GLN A 247 11.32 -15.55 -19.39
CA GLN A 247 11.74 -15.66 -20.75
C GLN A 247 13.20 -16.07 -20.80
N ASN A 248 13.53 -17.12 -21.57
CA ASN A 248 14.87 -17.68 -21.71
C ASN A 248 15.55 -18.04 -20.37
N GLY A 249 14.79 -18.58 -19.41
CA GLY A 249 15.27 -18.97 -18.08
C GLY A 249 15.55 -17.79 -17.14
N ARG A 250 15.17 -16.57 -17.51
CA ARG A 250 15.31 -15.36 -16.69
C ARG A 250 13.95 -14.83 -16.27
N ARG A 251 13.83 -14.44 -15.01
CA ARG A 251 12.64 -13.82 -14.41
C ARG A 251 12.65 -12.31 -14.62
N TYR A 252 11.49 -11.75 -14.94
CA TYR A 252 11.22 -10.33 -15.07
C TYR A 252 9.99 -9.99 -14.23
N SER A 253 10.17 -9.20 -13.17
CA SER A 253 9.09 -8.79 -12.27
C SER A 253 8.48 -7.45 -12.69
N HIS A 254 7.32 -7.13 -12.10
CA HIS A 254 6.67 -5.83 -12.27
C HIS A 254 7.37 -4.68 -11.54
N THR A 255 8.43 -4.94 -10.77
CA THR A 255 9.21 -3.93 -10.04
C THR A 255 10.33 -3.40 -10.92
N PHE A 256 10.32 -2.10 -11.21
CA PHE A 256 11.21 -1.47 -12.18
C PHE A 256 12.22 -0.53 -11.55
N VAL A 257 13.44 -0.54 -12.07
CA VAL A 257 14.41 0.56 -11.94
C VAL A 257 14.10 1.55 -13.06
N ALA A 258 13.29 2.57 -12.79
CA ALA A 258 12.72 3.45 -13.82
C ALA A 258 13.79 4.13 -14.67
N ARG A 259 14.88 4.67 -14.07
CA ARG A 259 16.01 5.27 -14.80
C ARG A 259 16.72 4.32 -15.76
N LEU A 260 16.69 3.01 -15.49
CA LEU A 260 17.26 1.99 -16.38
C LEU A 260 16.25 1.46 -17.40
N GLY A 261 14.96 1.67 -17.19
CA GLY A 261 13.87 1.22 -18.04
C GLY A 261 13.64 -0.28 -18.03
N ARG A 262 14.06 -0.99 -16.96
CA ARG A 262 13.97 -2.44 -16.87
C ARG A 262 13.60 -2.91 -15.46
N PRO A 263 13.02 -4.12 -15.33
CA PRO A 263 12.81 -4.75 -14.03
C PRO A 263 14.10 -4.88 -13.21
N VAL A 264 13.95 -4.99 -11.89
CA VAL A 264 15.05 -5.35 -10.98
C VAL A 264 15.64 -6.72 -11.32
N GLU A 265 16.95 -6.89 -11.09
CA GLU A 265 17.69 -8.08 -11.50
C GLU A 265 18.51 -8.70 -10.35
N HIS A 266 18.21 -8.34 -9.12
CA HIS A 266 18.89 -8.81 -7.92
C HIS A 266 18.06 -9.86 -7.17
N ASP A 267 18.65 -10.51 -6.16
CA ASP A 267 18.02 -11.59 -5.40
C ASP A 267 17.14 -11.12 -4.24
N LEU A 268 16.95 -9.81 -4.03
CA LEU A 268 16.02 -9.31 -3.01
C LEU A 268 14.59 -9.66 -3.42
N ALA A 269 13.96 -10.54 -2.65
CA ALA A 269 12.66 -11.10 -2.98
C ALA A 269 11.49 -10.34 -2.36
N ALA A 270 11.71 -9.78 -1.16
CA ALA A 270 10.69 -8.99 -0.46
C ALA A 270 11.32 -7.99 0.50
N VAL A 271 10.62 -6.89 0.72
CA VAL A 271 10.93 -5.91 1.76
C VAL A 271 9.66 -5.59 2.52
N THR A 272 9.70 -5.74 3.85
CA THR A 272 8.63 -5.27 4.74
C THR A 272 9.09 -4.02 5.47
N VAL A 273 8.26 -2.99 5.51
CA VAL A 273 8.50 -1.75 6.25
C VAL A 273 7.39 -1.54 7.28
N LEU A 274 7.79 -1.10 8.48
CA LEU A 274 6.88 -0.63 9.54
C LEU A 274 6.99 0.88 9.63
N ASP A 275 5.86 1.58 9.62
CA ASP A 275 5.79 3.03 9.81
C ASP A 275 4.45 3.41 10.46
N ALA A 276 4.36 4.60 11.06
CA ALA A 276 3.09 5.13 11.53
C ALA A 276 2.11 5.44 10.38
N SER A 277 2.61 5.77 9.19
CA SER A 277 1.85 5.99 7.95
C SER A 277 1.94 4.77 7.05
N ALA A 278 0.79 4.26 6.60
CA ALA A 278 0.74 3.19 5.62
C ALA A 278 1.26 3.65 4.25
N LEU A 279 1.00 4.89 3.88
CA LEU A 279 1.54 5.52 2.66
C LEU A 279 3.07 5.52 2.63
N LEU A 280 3.73 5.89 3.75
CA LEU A 280 5.19 5.89 3.84
C LEU A 280 5.76 4.47 3.86
N ALA A 281 5.12 3.55 4.61
CA ALA A 281 5.52 2.15 4.62
C ALA A 281 5.48 1.54 3.21
N ASP A 282 4.43 1.81 2.43
CA ASP A 282 4.24 1.35 1.05
C ASP A 282 5.31 1.92 0.11
N GLY A 283 5.48 3.24 0.11
CA GLY A 283 6.48 3.91 -0.71
C GLY A 283 7.90 3.44 -0.41
N TYR A 284 8.28 3.35 0.85
CA TYR A 284 9.62 2.89 1.21
C TYR A 284 9.83 1.40 0.99
N SER A 285 8.83 0.53 1.20
CA SER A 285 8.98 -0.89 0.90
C SER A 285 9.29 -1.11 -0.59
N THR A 286 8.59 -0.38 -1.47
CA THR A 286 8.83 -0.40 -2.92
C THR A 286 10.20 0.21 -3.27
N LEU A 287 10.56 1.36 -2.70
CA LEU A 287 11.87 1.99 -2.93
C LEU A 287 13.03 1.05 -2.56
N LEU A 288 12.97 0.45 -1.37
CA LEU A 288 14.02 -0.45 -0.90
C LEU A 288 14.12 -1.72 -1.75
N LEU A 289 12.98 -2.25 -2.21
CA LEU A 289 12.95 -3.37 -3.15
C LEU A 289 13.62 -2.99 -4.48
N ILE A 290 13.36 -1.80 -5.02
CA ILE A 290 13.98 -1.29 -6.25
C ILE A 290 15.49 -1.12 -6.09
N LEU A 291 15.96 -0.61 -4.96
CA LEU A 291 17.38 -0.40 -4.68
C LEU A 291 18.17 -1.72 -4.50
N GLY A 292 17.50 -2.79 -4.11
CA GLY A 292 18.11 -4.11 -3.95
C GLY A 292 18.79 -4.34 -2.60
N PRO A 293 19.45 -5.50 -2.41
CA PRO A 293 19.79 -5.99 -1.08
C PRO A 293 20.84 -5.15 -0.34
N GLN A 294 21.81 -4.55 -1.06
CA GLN A 294 22.85 -3.75 -0.41
C GLN A 294 22.48 -2.28 -0.37
N GLN A 295 22.15 -1.65 -1.50
CA GLN A 295 21.81 -0.24 -1.54
C GLN A 295 20.52 0.04 -0.73
N GLY A 296 19.52 -0.85 -0.80
CA GLY A 296 18.30 -0.75 0.01
C GLY A 296 18.59 -0.89 1.51
N TRP A 297 19.51 -1.78 1.89
CA TRP A 297 19.94 -1.90 3.28
C TRP A 297 20.62 -0.61 3.78
N ASP A 298 21.60 -0.11 3.02
CA ASP A 298 22.37 1.08 3.41
C ASP A 298 21.44 2.31 3.50
N PHE A 299 20.51 2.43 2.56
CA PHE A 299 19.46 3.46 2.59
C PHE A 299 18.58 3.33 3.82
N ALA A 300 18.06 2.13 4.10
CA ALA A 300 17.16 1.90 5.25
C ALA A 300 17.85 2.22 6.59
N VAL A 301 19.12 1.88 6.74
CA VAL A 301 19.90 2.19 7.95
C VAL A 301 20.17 3.69 8.05
N ALA A 302 20.56 4.34 6.95
CA ALA A 302 20.87 5.78 6.93
C ALA A 302 19.64 6.65 7.26
N HIS A 303 18.45 6.18 6.89
CA HIS A 303 17.18 6.88 7.13
C HIS A 303 16.40 6.37 8.34
N ASP A 304 17.00 5.50 9.16
CA ASP A 304 16.39 4.87 10.35
C ASP A 304 15.03 4.19 10.06
N LEU A 305 14.88 3.58 8.88
CA LEU A 305 13.65 2.90 8.49
C LEU A 305 13.53 1.54 9.18
N ALA A 306 12.36 1.25 9.74
CA ALA A 306 12.05 -0.04 10.34
C ALA A 306 11.73 -1.06 9.24
N ALA A 307 12.75 -1.75 8.72
CA ALA A 307 12.63 -2.62 7.56
C ALA A 307 13.20 -4.02 7.78
N VAL A 308 12.60 -5.00 7.09
CA VAL A 308 13.14 -6.36 6.93
C VAL A 308 13.31 -6.64 5.45
N LEU A 309 14.53 -6.98 5.06
CA LEU A 309 14.88 -7.38 3.71
C LEU A 309 15.01 -8.90 3.65
N VAL A 310 14.36 -9.54 2.68
CA VAL A 310 14.39 -11.00 2.47
C VAL A 310 15.00 -11.29 1.11
N THR A 311 16.16 -11.94 1.10
CA THR A 311 16.94 -12.23 -0.10
C THR A 311 16.90 -13.73 -0.40
N ARG A 312 16.84 -14.11 -1.67
CA ARG A 312 17.00 -15.50 -2.12
C ARG A 312 18.45 -15.92 -1.88
N ALA A 313 18.62 -17.14 -1.38
CA ALA A 313 19.92 -17.75 -1.15
C ALA A 313 19.86 -19.24 -1.53
N GLU A 314 21.02 -19.87 -1.62
CA GLU A 314 21.09 -21.31 -1.87
C GLU A 314 20.33 -22.07 -0.78
N GLY A 315 19.29 -22.82 -1.18
CA GLY A 315 18.44 -23.58 -0.26
C GLY A 315 17.29 -22.80 0.40
N GLY A 316 17.05 -21.52 0.08
CA GLY A 316 15.88 -20.80 0.62
C GLY A 316 16.01 -19.28 0.67
N PHE A 317 15.70 -18.70 1.83
CA PHE A 317 15.70 -17.25 2.03
C PHE A 317 16.51 -16.85 3.25
N VAL A 318 17.27 -15.78 3.13
CA VAL A 318 17.97 -15.11 4.23
C VAL A 318 17.28 -13.78 4.48
N SER A 319 17.00 -13.46 5.74
CA SER A 319 16.37 -12.20 6.11
C SER A 319 17.25 -11.37 7.03
N ARG A 320 17.24 -10.07 6.83
CA ARG A 320 17.99 -9.09 7.59
C ARG A 320 17.06 -7.97 8.05
N ALA A 321 16.99 -7.73 9.36
CA ALA A 321 16.17 -6.68 9.97
C ALA A 321 17.03 -5.49 10.37
N THR A 322 16.57 -4.27 10.10
CA THR A 322 17.27 -3.06 10.53
C THR A 322 17.18 -2.88 12.04
N PRO A 323 18.11 -2.15 12.68
CA PRO A 323 18.01 -1.81 14.10
C PRO A 323 16.70 -1.09 14.44
N ALA A 324 16.18 -0.25 13.55
CA ALA A 324 14.89 0.43 13.73
C ALA A 324 13.72 -0.56 13.77
N PHE A 325 13.73 -1.60 12.91
CA PHE A 325 12.70 -2.65 12.94
C PHE A 325 12.70 -3.40 14.29
N GLU A 326 13.88 -3.77 14.79
CA GLU A 326 13.98 -4.45 16.07
C GLU A 326 13.47 -3.59 17.23
N ARG A 327 13.73 -2.27 17.20
CA ARG A 327 13.19 -1.33 18.18
C ARG A 327 11.67 -1.21 18.08
N ALA A 328 11.14 -1.07 16.87
CA ALA A 328 9.72 -0.93 16.64
C ALA A 328 8.93 -2.15 17.15
N VAL A 329 9.43 -3.37 16.90
CA VAL A 329 8.77 -4.61 17.37
C VAL A 329 8.88 -4.80 18.89
N LYS A 330 10.01 -4.41 19.49
CA LYS A 330 10.18 -4.51 20.97
C LYS A 330 9.34 -3.48 21.73
N GLY A 331 8.96 -2.38 21.09
CA GLY A 331 8.14 -1.31 21.69
C GLY A 331 6.64 -1.57 21.65
N GLN A 332 6.18 -2.69 21.09
CA GLN A 332 4.75 -3.05 20.94
C GLN A 332 4.22 -3.91 22.16
#